data_268765511b446ae5a988ca2c79b99d8d
#
_entry.id   268765511b446ae5a988ca2c79b99d8d
#
_cell.length_a   1.000
_cell.length_b   1.000
_cell.length_c   1.000
_cell.angle_alpha   90.00
_cell.angle_beta   90.00
_cell.angle_gamma   90.00
#
_symmetry.space_group_name_H-M   'P 1'
#
loop_
_entity.id
_entity.type
_entity.pdbx_description
1 polymer ?
#
loop_
_entity_poly.entity_id
_entity_poly.type
_entity_poly.pdbx_seq_one_letter_code
_entity_poly.pdbx_strand_id
1 'polypeptide(L)'
;MTRLIIFCIAVCLAGCATHKKTTVQHKAAPKPTAVVKEETAPAPTGMSETGIAWQKSDRLIPVLEEAQKQHKPVFLEFYATWCGPCKVMEREVFSQPDIYDYLNKNFLSYHVDVDSPTGKPIAEIYEIKGMPTVIFVDPKGVALETELGLITASRFKKVADSALAKMKK
;
A
#
# COMPACT_ATOMS: atom_id res chain seq x y z
N MET A 1 35.68 48.97 19.56
CA MET A 1 37.08 48.71 19.17
C MET A 1 37.04 47.77 17.96
N THR A 2 36.90 48.34 16.79
CA THR A 2 37.81 48.76 15.74
C THR A 2 38.89 47.75 15.36
N ARG A 3 38.75 47.23 14.13
CA ARG A 3 39.73 46.98 13.06
C ARG A 3 39.16 45.92 12.10
N LEU A 4 38.62 46.21 11.01
CA LEU A 4 38.97 46.75 9.69
C LEU A 4 40.38 46.33 9.21
N ILE A 5 40.49 45.38 8.29
CA ILE A 5 41.54 45.28 7.29
C ILE A 5 40.97 44.83 5.96
N ILE A 6 41.19 45.71 5.00
CA ILE A 6 40.94 45.68 3.57
C ILE A 6 42.20 45.13 2.84
N PHE A 7 42.05 44.79 1.56
CA PHE A 7 43.03 44.44 0.50
C PHE A 7 43.23 42.92 0.31
N CYS A 8 43.19 42.36 -0.89
CA CYS A 8 43.65 42.83 -2.17
C CYS A 8 42.95 42.15 -3.37
N ILE A 9 42.76 42.95 -4.38
CA ILE A 9 42.41 42.61 -5.75
C ILE A 9 43.62 41.97 -6.46
N ALA A 10 43.42 40.87 -7.19
CA ALA A 10 44.29 40.53 -8.29
C ALA A 10 43.51 39.92 -9.44
N VAL A 11 43.40 40.68 -10.48
CA VAL A 11 42.95 40.33 -11.82
C VAL A 11 44.03 39.47 -12.50
N CYS A 12 43.67 38.37 -13.14
CA CYS A 12 44.46 37.78 -14.23
C CYS A 12 43.56 37.26 -15.32
N LEU A 13 43.82 37.85 -16.47
CA LEU A 13 43.21 37.63 -17.78
C LEU A 13 43.68 36.33 -18.47
N ALA A 14 42.81 35.85 -19.32
CA ALA A 14 43.07 35.15 -20.60
C ALA A 14 43.56 33.69 -20.56
N GLY A 15 42.73 32.84 -21.05
CA GLY A 15 43.05 31.51 -21.51
C GLY A 15 41.95 30.97 -22.40
N CYS A 16 41.95 31.42 -23.67
CA CYS A 16 41.15 30.83 -24.75
C CYS A 16 41.66 29.41 -25.02
N ALA A 17 40.89 28.38 -24.70
CA ALA A 17 41.15 27.03 -25.17
C ALA A 17 39.90 26.50 -25.90
N THR A 18 40.06 26.42 -27.18
CA THR A 18 39.17 25.83 -28.20
C THR A 18 38.75 24.40 -27.77
N HIS A 19 37.52 24.21 -27.37
CA HIS A 19 36.99 22.87 -27.13
C HIS A 19 36.40 22.30 -28.40
N LYS A 20 37.14 21.32 -28.95
CA LYS A 20 36.84 20.53 -30.14
C LYS A 20 35.48 19.83 -29.91
N LYS A 21 34.47 20.19 -30.74
CA LYS A 21 33.19 19.45 -30.82
C LYS A 21 33.47 18.05 -31.34
N THR A 22 33.42 17.08 -30.45
CA THR A 22 33.33 15.68 -30.83
C THR A 22 31.86 15.40 -31.09
N THR A 23 31.49 15.34 -32.36
CA THR A 23 30.19 14.88 -32.82
C THR A 23 30.12 13.37 -32.60
N VAL A 24 29.47 12.94 -31.52
CA VAL A 24 29.10 11.53 -31.36
C VAL A 24 27.85 11.29 -32.22
N GLN A 25 28.05 10.61 -33.33
CA GLN A 25 26.98 10.09 -34.16
C GLN A 25 26.20 9.04 -33.33
N HIS A 26 25.01 9.38 -32.85
CA HIS A 26 24.06 8.39 -32.39
C HIS A 26 23.56 7.58 -33.58
N LYS A 27 24.12 6.38 -33.71
CA LYS A 27 23.63 5.33 -34.59
C LYS A 27 22.19 4.99 -34.11
N ALA A 28 21.23 5.25 -34.99
CA ALA A 28 19.83 4.95 -34.76
C ALA A 28 19.65 3.48 -34.41
N ALA A 29 19.12 3.23 -33.21
CA ALA A 29 18.63 1.91 -32.82
C ALA A 29 17.31 1.61 -33.54
N PRO A 30 17.07 0.36 -33.96
CA PRO A 30 15.83 0.00 -34.66
C PRO A 30 14.65 0.11 -33.74
N LYS A 31 13.60 0.76 -34.22
CA LYS A 31 12.26 0.89 -33.62
C LYS A 31 11.66 -0.49 -33.42
N PRO A 32 11.32 -0.92 -32.19
CA PRO A 32 10.45 -2.07 -32.02
C PRO A 32 9.00 -1.62 -32.27
N THR A 33 8.49 -1.97 -33.41
CA THR A 33 7.06 -1.96 -33.67
C THR A 33 6.46 -3.18 -32.94
N ALA A 34 6.10 -3.02 -31.70
CA ALA A 34 5.17 -3.92 -31.04
C ALA A 34 3.96 -3.06 -30.68
N VAL A 35 2.90 -3.25 -31.42
CA VAL A 35 1.54 -2.84 -31.05
C VAL A 35 1.20 -3.63 -29.83
N VAL A 36 1.45 -3.07 -28.64
CA VAL A 36 0.82 -3.53 -27.42
C VAL A 36 -0.62 -3.08 -27.52
N LYS A 37 -1.50 -4.00 -27.85
CA LYS A 37 -2.92 -3.87 -27.60
C LYS A 37 -3.04 -3.49 -26.13
N GLU A 38 -3.45 -2.26 -25.89
CA GLU A 38 -3.99 -1.81 -24.62
C GLU A 38 -5.27 -2.62 -24.40
N GLU A 39 -5.09 -3.77 -23.78
CA GLU A 39 -6.19 -4.58 -23.28
C GLU A 39 -6.72 -3.81 -22.09
N THR A 40 -7.79 -3.08 -22.34
CA THR A 40 -8.62 -2.43 -21.34
C THR A 40 -9.09 -3.54 -20.40
N ALA A 41 -8.39 -3.71 -19.28
CA ALA A 41 -8.80 -4.62 -18.23
C ALA A 41 -10.19 -4.16 -17.75
N PRO A 42 -11.22 -5.01 -17.77
CA PRO A 42 -12.51 -4.68 -17.21
C PRO A 42 -12.33 -4.41 -15.71
N ALA A 43 -12.95 -3.36 -15.22
CA ALA A 43 -13.03 -3.07 -13.80
C ALA A 43 -13.49 -4.32 -13.04
N PRO A 44 -12.78 -4.76 -11.97
CA PRO A 44 -13.10 -6.01 -11.31
C PRO A 44 -14.44 -5.89 -10.60
N THR A 45 -15.46 -6.48 -11.19
CA THR A 45 -16.71 -6.77 -10.50
C THR A 45 -16.44 -7.91 -9.51
N GLY A 46 -16.12 -7.57 -8.29
CA GLY A 46 -16.41 -8.29 -7.09
C GLY A 46 -16.06 -9.78 -6.99
N MET A 47 -14.80 -10.17 -7.25
CA MET A 47 -14.10 -11.27 -6.55
C MET A 47 -12.61 -10.94 -6.65
N SER A 48 -11.98 -10.67 -5.52
CA SER A 48 -10.55 -10.53 -5.44
C SER A 48 -9.91 -11.85 -5.93
N GLU A 49 -8.94 -11.77 -6.82
CA GLU A 49 -8.15 -12.92 -7.29
C GLU A 49 -7.37 -13.62 -6.16
N THR A 50 -7.49 -13.10 -4.94
CA THR A 50 -6.70 -13.51 -3.77
C THR A 50 -7.25 -14.73 -3.02
N GLY A 51 -8.44 -15.25 -3.32
CA GLY A 51 -9.04 -16.34 -2.54
C GLY A 51 -9.60 -15.93 -1.17
N ILE A 52 -9.46 -14.67 -0.75
CA ILE A 52 -10.04 -14.15 0.49
C ILE A 52 -11.55 -13.96 0.32
N ALA A 53 -12.33 -14.46 1.28
CA ALA A 53 -13.78 -14.28 1.36
C ALA A 53 -14.14 -12.89 1.92
N TRP A 54 -14.00 -11.87 1.08
CA TRP A 54 -14.33 -10.50 1.46
C TRP A 54 -15.81 -10.32 1.74
N GLN A 55 -16.12 -9.64 2.85
CA GLN A 55 -17.49 -9.28 3.20
C GLN A 55 -18.06 -8.27 2.22
N LYS A 56 -19.21 -8.59 1.62
CA LYS A 56 -19.92 -7.72 0.67
C LYS A 56 -20.83 -6.77 1.45
N SER A 57 -20.29 -5.68 1.93
CA SER A 57 -21.03 -4.66 2.67
C SER A 57 -20.47 -3.30 2.34
N ASP A 58 -21.33 -2.30 2.16
CA ASP A 58 -20.93 -0.90 1.95
C ASP A 58 -20.52 -0.22 3.27
N ARG A 59 -20.78 -0.85 4.42
CA ARG A 59 -20.54 -0.28 5.74
C ARG A 59 -19.90 -1.30 6.67
N LEU A 60 -19.08 -0.82 7.59
CA LEU A 60 -18.37 -1.67 8.55
C LEU A 60 -19.30 -2.24 9.62
N ILE A 61 -20.34 -1.49 10.06
CA ILE A 61 -21.21 -1.91 11.16
C ILE A 61 -21.85 -3.28 10.94
N PRO A 62 -22.46 -3.60 9.79
CA PRO A 62 -23.02 -4.94 9.54
C PRO A 62 -21.96 -6.06 9.61
N VAL A 63 -20.70 -5.76 9.23
CA VAL A 63 -19.60 -6.72 9.32
C VAL A 63 -19.24 -6.98 10.80
N LEU A 64 -19.22 -5.94 11.63
CA LEU A 64 -18.98 -6.09 13.08
C LEU A 64 -20.12 -6.83 13.77
N GLU A 65 -21.38 -6.59 13.40
CA GLU A 65 -22.55 -7.33 13.91
C GLU A 65 -22.45 -8.82 13.57
N GLU A 66 -22.02 -9.14 12.35
CA GLU A 66 -21.80 -10.53 11.95
C GLU A 66 -20.60 -11.15 12.69
N ALA A 67 -19.53 -10.36 12.89
CA ALA A 67 -18.39 -10.76 13.70
C ALA A 67 -18.77 -11.09 15.16
N GLN A 68 -19.69 -10.32 15.74
CA GLN A 68 -20.23 -10.59 17.08
C GLN A 68 -20.97 -11.93 17.13
N LYS A 69 -21.84 -12.21 16.14
CA LYS A 69 -22.60 -13.48 16.06
C LYS A 69 -21.67 -14.70 15.91
N GLN A 70 -20.61 -14.54 15.10
CA GLN A 70 -19.65 -15.62 14.87
C GLN A 70 -18.53 -15.70 15.91
N HIS A 71 -18.44 -14.76 16.84
CA HIS A 71 -17.34 -14.62 17.80
C HIS A 71 -15.96 -14.60 17.12
N LYS A 72 -15.87 -13.96 15.96
CA LYS A 72 -14.63 -13.83 15.17
C LYS A 72 -14.16 -12.39 15.14
N PRO A 73 -12.84 -12.13 15.20
CA PRO A 73 -12.30 -10.81 14.90
C PRO A 73 -12.45 -10.48 13.42
N VAL A 74 -12.35 -9.19 13.09
CA VAL A 74 -12.40 -8.70 11.71
C VAL A 74 -11.01 -8.29 11.26
N PHE A 75 -10.64 -8.72 10.06
CA PHE A 75 -9.48 -8.24 9.33
C PHE A 75 -9.91 -7.10 8.42
N LEU A 76 -9.36 -5.91 8.62
CA LEU A 76 -9.57 -4.72 7.80
C LEU A 76 -8.32 -4.48 6.95
N GLU A 77 -8.47 -4.37 5.64
CA GLU A 77 -7.43 -3.85 4.77
C GLU A 77 -7.84 -2.48 4.23
N PHE A 78 -6.99 -1.47 4.47
CA PHE A 78 -7.15 -0.13 3.92
C PHE A 78 -6.28 0.03 2.69
N TYR A 79 -6.92 0.32 1.57
CA TYR A 79 -6.28 0.43 0.26
C TYR A 79 -6.84 1.60 -0.56
N ALA A 80 -6.22 1.87 -1.72
CA ALA A 80 -6.78 2.69 -2.79
C ALA A 80 -6.46 2.05 -4.14
N THR A 81 -7.27 2.33 -5.15
CA THR A 81 -7.11 1.74 -6.50
C THR A 81 -5.79 2.11 -7.18
N TRP A 82 -5.22 3.26 -6.85
CA TRP A 82 -3.94 3.76 -7.34
C TRP A 82 -2.73 3.32 -6.48
N CYS A 83 -2.96 2.65 -5.34
CA CYS A 83 -1.91 2.27 -4.40
C CYS A 83 -1.06 1.10 -4.95
N GLY A 84 0.12 1.40 -5.45
CA GLY A 84 1.06 0.39 -5.98
C GLY A 84 1.45 -0.68 -4.95
N PRO A 85 1.89 -0.31 -3.72
CA PRO A 85 2.22 -1.27 -2.67
C PRO A 85 1.05 -2.15 -2.24
N CYS A 86 -0.21 -1.66 -2.31
CA CYS A 86 -1.39 -2.47 -2.02
C CYS A 86 -1.53 -3.62 -3.03
N LYS A 87 -1.38 -3.32 -4.32
CA LYS A 87 -1.40 -4.34 -5.39
C LYS A 87 -0.29 -5.38 -5.24
N VAL A 88 0.88 -4.96 -4.73
CA VAL A 88 1.96 -5.90 -4.40
C VAL A 88 1.54 -6.80 -3.24
N MET A 89 0.92 -6.25 -2.20
CA MET A 89 0.45 -7.02 -1.05
C MET A 89 -0.63 -8.03 -1.44
N GLU A 90 -1.59 -7.64 -2.28
CA GLU A 90 -2.59 -8.54 -2.83
C GLU A 90 -1.95 -9.71 -3.59
N ARG A 91 -1.03 -9.39 -4.53
CA ARG A 91 -0.41 -10.40 -5.37
C ARG A 91 0.56 -11.31 -4.62
N GLU A 92 1.33 -10.78 -3.66
CA GLU A 92 2.44 -11.52 -3.04
C GLU A 92 2.15 -12.06 -1.64
N VAL A 93 1.12 -11.53 -0.97
CA VAL A 93 0.74 -11.99 0.36
C VAL A 93 -0.65 -12.61 0.36
N PHE A 94 -1.65 -11.88 -0.08
CA PHE A 94 -3.05 -12.32 0.06
C PHE A 94 -3.45 -13.40 -0.94
N SER A 95 -2.74 -13.56 -2.05
CA SER A 95 -2.94 -14.66 -3.01
C SER A 95 -2.37 -16.01 -2.55
N GLN A 96 -1.60 -16.03 -1.45
CA GLN A 96 -1.02 -17.27 -0.95
C GLN A 96 -2.09 -18.13 -0.24
N PRO A 97 -2.22 -19.43 -0.60
CA PRO A 97 -3.24 -20.31 -0.02
C PRO A 97 -3.22 -20.39 1.51
N ASP A 98 -2.04 -20.44 2.11
CA ASP A 98 -1.88 -20.48 3.55
C ASP A 98 -2.29 -19.18 4.26
N ILE A 99 -2.34 -18.05 3.54
CA ILE A 99 -2.82 -16.77 4.06
C ILE A 99 -4.33 -16.65 3.91
N TYR A 100 -4.88 -16.85 2.70
CA TYR A 100 -6.31 -16.67 2.52
C TYR A 100 -7.14 -17.76 3.23
N ASP A 101 -6.69 -19.00 3.27
CA ASP A 101 -7.36 -20.07 4.03
C ASP A 101 -7.32 -19.78 5.54
N TYR A 102 -6.17 -19.27 6.03
CA TYR A 102 -6.04 -18.86 7.42
C TYR A 102 -6.98 -17.72 7.77
N LEU A 103 -7.08 -16.69 6.91
CA LEU A 103 -8.01 -15.57 7.09
C LEU A 103 -9.47 -16.03 7.07
N ASN A 104 -9.87 -16.78 6.06
CA ASN A 104 -11.24 -17.27 5.89
C ASN A 104 -11.71 -18.13 7.07
N LYS A 105 -10.79 -18.90 7.67
CA LYS A 105 -11.07 -19.72 8.84
C LYS A 105 -11.26 -18.89 10.11
N ASN A 106 -10.40 -17.90 10.35
CA ASN A 106 -10.26 -17.28 11.66
C ASN A 106 -10.85 -15.88 11.76
N PHE A 107 -11.08 -15.19 10.65
CA PHE A 107 -11.51 -13.79 10.60
C PHE A 107 -12.70 -13.61 9.65
N LEU A 108 -13.40 -12.49 9.82
CA LEU A 108 -14.17 -11.89 8.75
C LEU A 108 -13.29 -10.84 8.08
N SER A 109 -13.13 -10.91 6.77
CA SER A 109 -12.25 -10.00 6.03
C SER A 109 -13.06 -8.88 5.38
N TYR A 110 -12.67 -7.63 5.59
CA TYR A 110 -13.36 -6.47 5.02
C TYR A 110 -12.37 -5.51 4.37
N HIS A 111 -12.63 -5.17 3.12
CA HIS A 111 -11.77 -4.35 2.28
C HIS A 111 -12.27 -2.91 2.26
N VAL A 112 -11.44 -1.94 2.66
CA VAL A 112 -11.80 -0.54 2.83
C VAL A 112 -11.07 0.31 1.79
N ASP A 113 -11.78 0.73 0.73
CA ASP A 113 -11.28 1.72 -0.20
C ASP A 113 -11.36 3.11 0.46
N VAL A 114 -10.19 3.69 0.78
CA VAL A 114 -10.10 4.98 1.50
C VAL A 114 -10.60 6.17 0.68
N ASP A 115 -10.72 6.03 -0.64
CA ASP A 115 -11.24 7.08 -1.53
C ASP A 115 -12.77 6.99 -1.70
N SER A 116 -13.37 5.86 -1.29
CA SER A 116 -14.82 5.70 -1.40
C SER A 116 -15.57 6.56 -0.36
N PRO A 117 -16.81 6.99 -0.65
CA PRO A 117 -17.63 7.75 0.31
C PRO A 117 -17.85 7.03 1.63
N THR A 118 -17.84 5.69 1.62
CA THR A 118 -18.06 4.86 2.82
C THR A 118 -16.76 4.44 3.51
N GLY A 119 -15.67 4.30 2.77
CA GLY A 119 -14.36 3.94 3.32
C GLY A 119 -13.62 5.10 3.97
N LYS A 120 -13.77 6.31 3.42
CA LYS A 120 -13.12 7.52 3.96
C LYS A 120 -13.45 7.77 5.44
N PRO A 121 -14.72 7.74 5.91
CA PRO A 121 -15.03 7.88 7.33
C PRO A 121 -14.44 6.75 8.18
N ILE A 122 -14.35 5.52 7.65
CA ILE A 122 -13.74 4.40 8.36
C ILE A 122 -12.23 4.65 8.52
N ALA A 123 -11.56 5.11 7.46
CA ALA A 123 -10.14 5.46 7.52
C ALA A 123 -9.84 6.60 8.51
N GLU A 124 -10.74 7.57 8.63
CA GLU A 124 -10.66 8.65 9.63
C GLU A 124 -10.80 8.12 11.06
N ILE A 125 -11.77 7.23 11.33
CA ILE A 125 -12.00 6.61 12.64
C ILE A 125 -10.75 5.82 13.11
N TYR A 126 -10.11 5.07 12.21
CA TYR A 126 -8.91 4.30 12.50
C TYR A 126 -7.61 5.10 12.30
N GLU A 127 -7.71 6.41 12.05
CA GLU A 127 -6.57 7.33 11.88
C GLU A 127 -5.52 6.84 10.88
N ILE A 128 -5.96 6.34 9.72
CA ILE A 128 -5.06 5.79 8.70
C ILE A 128 -4.11 6.86 8.18
N LYS A 129 -2.80 6.63 8.27
CA LYS A 129 -1.75 7.57 7.87
C LYS A 129 -1.10 7.22 6.53
N GLY A 130 -1.34 6.04 6.00
CA GLY A 130 -0.77 5.56 4.73
C GLY A 130 -1.32 4.21 4.34
N MET A 131 -0.95 3.73 3.15
CA MET A 131 -1.46 2.48 2.58
C MET A 131 -0.32 1.65 1.97
N PRO A 132 -0.45 0.31 1.99
CA PRO A 132 -1.52 -0.43 2.65
C PRO A 132 -1.44 -0.30 4.17
N THR A 133 -2.57 -0.33 4.86
CA THR A 133 -2.63 -0.54 6.30
C THR A 133 -3.57 -1.70 6.58
N VAL A 134 -3.14 -2.63 7.40
CA VAL A 134 -3.98 -3.73 7.86
C VAL A 134 -4.24 -3.58 9.36
N ILE A 135 -5.50 -3.76 9.75
CA ILE A 135 -5.92 -3.71 11.15
C ILE A 135 -6.75 -4.94 11.46
N PHE A 136 -6.43 -5.59 12.55
CA PHE A 136 -7.29 -6.61 13.14
C PHE A 136 -8.06 -5.98 14.29
N VAL A 137 -9.38 -6.10 14.25
CA VAL A 137 -10.24 -5.52 15.28
C VAL A 137 -11.08 -6.60 15.96
N ASP A 138 -11.47 -6.37 17.21
CA ASP A 138 -12.46 -7.19 17.87
C ASP A 138 -13.86 -6.96 17.27
N PRO A 139 -14.88 -7.77 17.63
CA PRO A 139 -16.24 -7.58 17.13
C PRO A 139 -16.91 -6.26 17.53
N LYS A 140 -16.31 -5.49 18.44
CA LYS A 140 -16.78 -4.15 18.82
C LYS A 140 -16.10 -3.05 18.01
N GLY A 141 -15.15 -3.42 17.12
CA GLY A 141 -14.38 -2.49 16.30
C GLY A 141 -13.13 -1.93 16.99
N VAL A 142 -12.75 -2.48 18.15
CA VAL A 142 -11.52 -2.04 18.85
C VAL A 142 -10.30 -2.69 18.21
N ALA A 143 -9.29 -1.88 17.87
CA ALA A 143 -8.07 -2.37 17.24
C ALA A 143 -7.28 -3.28 18.20
N LEU A 144 -6.99 -4.49 17.75
CA LEU A 144 -6.15 -5.48 18.42
C LEU A 144 -4.70 -5.38 17.95
N GLU A 145 -4.50 -5.27 16.64
CA GLU A 145 -3.20 -5.13 15.97
C GLU A 145 -3.32 -4.22 14.75
N THR A 146 -2.26 -3.46 14.47
CA THR A 146 -2.17 -2.56 13.31
C THR A 146 -0.79 -2.67 12.69
N GLU A 147 -0.73 -2.79 11.36
CA GLU A 147 0.51 -2.75 10.58
C GLU A 147 0.36 -1.77 9.42
N LEU A 148 1.32 -0.88 9.27
CA LEU A 148 1.39 0.10 8.19
C LEU A 148 2.46 -0.32 7.17
N GLY A 149 2.11 -0.27 5.90
CA GLY A 149 2.99 -0.53 4.78
C GLY A 149 2.98 -1.98 4.31
N LEU A 150 3.77 -2.24 3.26
CA LEU A 150 3.93 -3.58 2.69
C LEU A 150 4.68 -4.49 3.67
N ILE A 151 4.08 -5.61 4.01
CA ILE A 151 4.67 -6.63 4.89
C ILE A 151 4.74 -7.99 4.20
N THR A 152 5.62 -8.85 4.68
CA THR A 152 5.73 -10.23 4.19
C THR A 152 4.62 -11.12 4.74
N ALA A 153 4.31 -12.23 4.05
CA ALA A 153 3.35 -13.23 4.52
C ALA A 153 3.67 -13.75 5.94
N SER A 154 4.95 -13.97 6.23
CA SER A 154 5.39 -14.38 7.58
C SER A 154 5.10 -13.32 8.65
N ARG A 155 5.31 -12.03 8.34
CA ARG A 155 4.97 -10.94 9.26
C ARG A 155 3.47 -10.83 9.44
N PHE A 156 2.72 -10.86 8.34
CA PHE A 156 1.26 -10.83 8.36
C PHE A 156 0.68 -11.91 9.28
N LYS A 157 1.14 -13.15 9.12
CA LYS A 157 0.68 -14.27 9.96
C LYS A 157 0.98 -14.06 11.44
N LYS A 158 2.17 -13.57 11.80
CA LYS A 158 2.52 -13.25 13.20
C LYS A 158 1.58 -12.19 13.81
N VAL A 159 1.23 -11.16 13.05
CA VAL A 159 0.33 -10.10 13.49
C VAL A 159 -1.09 -10.66 13.67
N ALA A 160 -1.55 -11.48 12.73
CA ALA A 160 -2.85 -12.13 12.83
C ALA A 160 -2.94 -13.10 14.01
N ASP A 161 -1.88 -13.89 14.26
CA ASP A 161 -1.80 -14.78 15.43
C ASP A 161 -1.84 -13.98 16.75
N SER A 162 -1.15 -12.83 16.81
CA SER A 162 -1.18 -11.92 17.95
C SER A 162 -2.58 -11.35 18.18
N ALA A 163 -3.28 -10.95 17.13
CA ALA A 163 -4.67 -10.48 17.23
C ALA A 163 -5.61 -11.55 17.81
N LEU A 164 -5.49 -12.81 17.33
CA LEU A 164 -6.27 -13.92 17.87
C LEU A 164 -5.96 -14.20 19.36
N ALA A 165 -4.71 -14.04 19.78
CA ALA A 165 -4.33 -14.21 21.18
C ALA A 165 -4.91 -13.11 22.07
N LYS A 166 -5.01 -11.87 21.59
CA LYS A 166 -5.64 -10.74 22.29
C LYS A 166 -7.15 -10.88 22.39
N MET A 167 -7.78 -11.46 21.36
CA MET A 167 -9.22 -11.71 21.33
C MET A 167 -9.70 -12.68 22.43
N LYS A 168 -8.82 -13.57 22.92
CA LYS A 168 -9.12 -14.60 23.93
C LYS A 168 -9.00 -14.11 25.37
N LYS A 169 -8.53 -12.89 25.58
CA LYS A 169 -8.36 -12.29 26.92
C LYS A 169 -9.56 -11.46 27.33
#